data_5f2a6b96bc24a1ad9ebc2fbabb4a67a5
#
_entry.id   5f2a6b96bc24a1ad9ebc2fbabb4a67a5
#
_cell.length_a   1.000
_cell.length_b   1.000
_cell.length_c   1.000
_cell.angle_alpha   90.00
_cell.angle_beta   90.00
_cell.angle_gamma   90.00
#
_symmetry.space_group_name_H-M   'P 1'
#
loop_
_entity.id
_entity.type
_entity.pdbx_description
1 polymer ?
#
loop_
_entity_poly.entity_id
_entity_poly.type
_entity_poly.pdbx_seq_one_letter_code
_entity_poly.pdbx_strand_id
1 'polypeptide(L)'
;MKNTLAETNPENKRRKFLKQLLAGTMASVAIPVIGKSISEEKQRPAWPLDKTVQNEAYWEMVKKQFPVPSNLIMLNAANLCPSPYFINELVASTMKELEMNVSFQFRSRFAEKRKKALEMMAAFIGVSKDEIGIVRNTTEANTLIVNGLDFERGDEVIIWDQNHPSNAIAWEQRAKRNGIIVKKVTLPPSPKSIDELMAPFFNAATSKTKLISFSHISNISGMALPAKEICKTARDKNILTLVDGAQSLGMMDLNLHDMGCDFYTASTHKWLLGPFENGILYMRKENTQRLWPTVISAGWKETSTTVDEKLCVLGQRNETTPFALPETLEFHLSIGKKNIEDRVRSLSANLKEKIKAKVPQATFVTPLSPEMSAGIVIINLPGKQPAEVFQKLYEVHGIAGASSGGIRLSPHIYNTLSDLDKITDALAALAV
;
A
#
# COMPACT_ATOMS: atom_id res chain seq x y z
N MET A 1 37.66 -63.75 -3.46
CA MET A 1 37.51 -62.29 -3.30
C MET A 1 36.03 -61.98 -3.17
N LYS A 2 35.54 -61.79 -1.96
CA LYS A 2 34.14 -61.44 -1.67
C LYS A 2 34.07 -59.94 -1.34
N ASN A 3 33.40 -59.16 -2.16
CA ASN A 3 33.07 -57.77 -1.88
C ASN A 3 31.72 -57.70 -1.15
N THR A 4 31.75 -57.24 0.07
CA THR A 4 30.57 -56.92 0.88
C THR A 4 30.18 -55.46 0.65
N LEU A 5 29.07 -55.26 -0.05
CA LEU A 5 28.35 -54.00 -0.08
C LEU A 5 27.47 -53.90 1.17
N ALA A 6 27.76 -52.97 2.05
CA ALA A 6 26.93 -52.66 3.21
C ALA A 6 25.75 -51.75 2.77
N GLU A 7 24.55 -52.30 2.72
CA GLU A 7 23.29 -51.60 2.52
C GLU A 7 23.02 -50.65 3.70
N THR A 8 22.98 -49.36 3.42
CA THR A 8 22.56 -48.34 4.41
C THR A 8 21.04 -48.22 4.46
N ASN A 9 20.43 -48.96 5.37
CA ASN A 9 18.98 -48.99 5.59
C ASN A 9 18.47 -47.64 6.13
N PRO A 10 17.52 -46.98 5.45
CA PRO A 10 16.95 -45.67 5.85
C PRO A 10 16.25 -45.70 7.23
N GLU A 11 15.73 -46.84 7.66
CA GLU A 11 15.07 -46.99 8.97
C GLU A 11 16.06 -46.82 10.15
N ASN A 12 17.32 -47.17 9.97
CA ASN A 12 18.34 -47.01 10.99
C ASN A 12 18.74 -45.55 11.24
N LYS A 13 18.65 -44.70 10.23
CA LYS A 13 18.89 -43.25 10.37
C LYS A 13 17.75 -42.54 11.11
N ARG A 14 16.51 -42.91 10.86
CA ARG A 14 15.34 -42.39 11.57
C ARG A 14 15.34 -42.82 13.05
N ARG A 15 15.65 -44.07 13.36
CA ARG A 15 15.75 -44.56 14.76
C ARG A 15 16.89 -43.88 15.52
N LYS A 16 18.02 -43.61 14.87
CA LYS A 16 19.14 -42.90 15.50
C LYS A 16 18.82 -41.44 15.77
N PHE A 17 18.12 -40.77 14.86
CA PHE A 17 17.61 -39.40 15.02
C PHE A 17 16.59 -39.29 16.17
N LEU A 18 15.62 -40.21 16.24
CA LEU A 18 14.62 -40.24 17.33
C LEU A 18 15.28 -40.57 18.69
N LYS A 19 16.29 -41.43 18.74
CA LYS A 19 17.04 -41.69 19.98
C LYS A 19 17.87 -40.48 20.44
N GLN A 20 18.40 -39.71 19.53
CA GLN A 20 19.11 -38.45 19.86
C GLN A 20 18.15 -37.34 20.34
N LEU A 21 16.92 -37.26 19.80
CA LEU A 21 15.89 -36.37 20.29
C LEU A 21 15.40 -36.75 21.70
N LEU A 22 15.24 -38.04 22.00
CA LEU A 22 14.83 -38.53 23.31
C LEU A 22 15.95 -38.49 24.37
N ALA A 23 17.21 -38.56 23.97
CA ALA A 23 18.35 -38.44 24.89
C ALA A 23 18.66 -36.97 25.29
N GLY A 24 18.17 -36.00 24.55
CA GLY A 24 18.31 -34.56 24.85
C GLY A 24 17.27 -34.00 25.84
N THR A 25 16.31 -34.81 26.28
CA THR A 25 15.17 -34.32 27.10
C THR A 25 15.21 -34.71 28.57
N MET A 26 16.34 -35.18 29.10
CA MET A 26 16.50 -35.41 30.53
C MET A 26 17.47 -34.41 31.20
N ALA A 27 17.40 -33.15 30.86
CA ALA A 27 17.79 -32.09 31.75
C ALA A 27 16.45 -31.42 32.19
N SER A 28 15.97 -31.81 33.36
CA SER A 28 14.84 -31.14 34.05
C SER A 28 15.24 -29.71 34.39
N VAL A 29 15.14 -28.82 33.41
CA VAL A 29 15.06 -27.40 33.67
C VAL A 29 13.65 -27.15 34.15
N ALA A 30 13.48 -26.97 35.46
CA ALA A 30 12.27 -26.39 36.02
C ALA A 30 12.07 -25.04 35.37
N ILE A 31 11.20 -24.99 34.37
CA ILE A 31 10.71 -23.73 33.81
C ILE A 31 9.83 -23.14 34.90
N PRO A 32 10.23 -22.03 35.54
CA PRO A 32 9.29 -21.32 36.38
C PRO A 32 8.13 -20.90 35.47
N VAL A 33 6.91 -21.32 35.81
CA VAL A 33 5.70 -20.74 35.24
C VAL A 33 5.68 -19.28 35.68
N ILE A 34 6.35 -18.44 34.98
CA ILE A 34 6.23 -17.00 35.13
C ILE A 34 4.99 -16.61 34.34
N GLY A 35 3.84 -16.71 35.03
CA GLY A 35 2.64 -15.96 34.74
C GLY A 35 2.86 -14.46 35.03
N LYS A 36 3.91 -13.88 34.44
CA LYS A 36 3.98 -12.45 34.24
C LYS A 36 3.53 -12.21 32.82
N SER A 37 2.34 -11.62 32.67
CA SER A 37 2.02 -10.89 31.45
C SER A 37 3.23 -10.02 31.13
N ILE A 38 3.87 -10.27 30.00
CA ILE A 38 4.84 -9.34 29.45
C ILE A 38 4.02 -8.18 28.85
N SER A 39 3.32 -7.47 29.73
CA SER A 39 2.88 -6.10 29.50
C SER A 39 3.96 -5.15 30.04
N GLU A 40 5.20 -5.36 29.70
CA GLU A 40 6.09 -4.23 29.57
C GLU A 40 5.65 -3.56 28.27
N GLU A 41 4.80 -2.53 28.39
CA GLU A 41 4.83 -1.40 27.48
C GLU A 41 6.30 -1.01 27.35
N LYS A 42 7.03 -1.64 26.39
CA LYS A 42 8.32 -1.09 25.97
C LYS A 42 7.99 0.34 25.63
N GLN A 43 8.51 1.27 26.42
CA GLN A 43 8.26 2.70 26.27
C GLN A 43 8.44 3.01 24.80
N ARG A 44 7.34 3.40 24.15
CA ARG A 44 7.39 3.89 22.76
C ARG A 44 8.46 4.98 22.78
N PRO A 45 9.41 4.99 21.84
CA PRO A 45 10.36 6.06 21.78
C PRO A 45 9.59 7.38 21.86
N ALA A 46 9.97 8.27 22.75
CA ALA A 46 9.35 9.58 22.88
C ALA A 46 9.49 10.27 21.51
N TRP A 47 8.40 10.32 20.75
CA TRP A 47 8.38 11.02 19.48
C TRP A 47 8.66 12.49 19.75
N PRO A 48 9.45 13.16 18.93
CA PRO A 48 9.59 14.60 19.03
C PRO A 48 8.20 15.21 18.85
N LEU A 49 7.60 15.62 19.96
CA LEU A 49 6.22 16.11 20.03
C LEU A 49 6.05 17.51 19.42
N ASP A 50 7.12 18.18 19.03
CA ASP A 50 7.02 19.49 18.41
C ASP A 50 6.74 19.35 16.92
N LYS A 51 5.43 19.28 16.60
CA LYS A 51 4.92 19.26 15.23
C LYS A 51 5.17 20.56 14.45
N THR A 52 5.66 21.60 15.12
CA THR A 52 5.81 22.96 14.55
C THR A 52 7.18 23.17 13.92
N VAL A 53 8.21 22.41 14.31
CA VAL A 53 9.56 22.56 13.80
C VAL A 53 9.96 21.33 12.99
N GLN A 54 9.64 21.34 11.69
CA GLN A 54 9.96 20.27 10.76
C GLN A 54 11.17 20.62 9.89
N ASN A 55 12.29 20.93 10.53
CA ASN A 55 13.56 21.10 9.85
C ASN A 55 14.19 19.75 9.47
N GLU A 56 15.31 19.77 8.75
CA GLU A 56 15.95 18.53 8.29
C GLU A 56 16.42 17.63 9.45
N ALA A 57 16.82 18.20 10.59
CA ALA A 57 17.20 17.43 11.77
C ALA A 57 16.02 16.62 12.34
N TYR A 58 14.80 17.15 12.28
CA TYR A 58 13.60 16.40 12.62
C TYR A 58 13.42 15.19 11.70
N TRP A 59 13.57 15.37 10.40
CA TRP A 59 13.41 14.26 9.43
C TRP A 59 14.52 13.23 9.52
N GLU A 60 15.73 13.62 9.92
CA GLU A 60 16.79 12.66 10.27
C GLU A 60 16.42 11.80 11.49
N MET A 61 15.74 12.36 12.49
CA MET A 61 15.23 11.58 13.63
C MET A 61 14.11 10.63 13.18
N VAL A 62 13.22 11.07 12.31
CA VAL A 62 12.16 10.22 11.73
C VAL A 62 12.79 9.08 10.93
N LYS A 63 13.78 9.34 10.07
CA LYS A 63 14.52 8.33 9.30
C LYS A 63 15.07 7.20 10.17
N LYS A 64 15.63 7.53 11.36
CA LYS A 64 16.19 6.56 12.30
C LYS A 64 15.16 5.57 12.87
N GLN A 65 13.87 5.81 12.67
CA GLN A 65 12.80 4.89 13.10
C GLN A 65 12.63 3.70 12.15
N PHE A 66 13.27 3.71 10.99
CA PHE A 66 13.11 2.70 9.95
C PHE A 66 14.31 1.76 9.86
N PRO A 67 14.10 0.44 9.61
CA PRO A 67 15.14 -0.56 9.54
C PRO A 67 15.91 -0.54 8.20
N VAL A 68 16.17 0.64 7.66
CA VAL A 68 16.91 0.81 6.41
C VAL A 68 18.39 0.93 6.72
N PRO A 69 19.25 0.04 6.17
CA PRO A 69 20.69 0.13 6.38
C PRO A 69 21.27 1.47 5.90
N SER A 70 22.30 1.98 6.57
CA SER A 70 22.90 3.28 6.25
C SER A 70 23.53 3.38 4.86
N ASN A 71 23.87 2.24 4.27
CA ASN A 71 24.40 2.13 2.90
C ASN A 71 23.32 1.94 1.83
N LEU A 72 22.02 2.00 2.19
CA LEU A 72 20.90 1.85 1.28
C LEU A 72 19.99 3.07 1.31
N ILE A 73 19.70 3.62 0.15
CA ILE A 73 18.72 4.69 -0.03
C ILE A 73 17.48 4.11 -0.72
N MET A 74 16.37 4.02 0.02
CA MET A 74 15.11 3.49 -0.49
C MET A 74 14.28 4.62 -1.14
N LEU A 75 14.06 4.55 -2.45
CA LEU A 75 13.24 5.48 -3.23
C LEU A 75 12.10 4.77 -3.96
N ASN A 76 11.49 3.82 -3.30
CA ASN A 76 10.49 2.96 -3.92
C ASN A 76 9.18 2.90 -3.14
N ALA A 77 8.79 4.03 -2.50
CA ALA A 77 7.55 4.12 -1.73
C ALA A 77 6.30 3.77 -2.55
N ALA A 78 6.31 4.05 -3.85
CA ALA A 78 5.23 3.67 -4.76
C ALA A 78 5.06 2.14 -4.94
N ASN A 79 6.02 1.33 -4.50
CA ASN A 79 5.92 -0.13 -4.49
C ASN A 79 5.71 -0.66 -3.08
N LEU A 80 6.72 -0.54 -2.23
CA LEU A 80 6.72 -0.99 -0.85
C LEU A 80 7.51 -0.01 0.03
N CYS A 81 7.03 0.24 1.25
CA CYS A 81 7.76 0.97 2.28
C CYS A 81 8.18 0.04 3.42
N PRO A 82 9.32 0.30 4.04
CA PRO A 82 9.62 -0.31 5.32
C PRO A 82 8.65 0.22 6.38
N SER A 83 8.17 -0.66 7.27
CA SER A 83 7.49 -0.21 8.48
C SER A 83 8.51 0.21 9.53
N PRO A 84 8.18 1.16 10.45
CA PRO A 84 9.03 1.49 11.58
C PRO A 84 9.42 0.27 12.43
N TYR A 85 10.56 0.32 13.13
CA TYR A 85 11.06 -0.77 13.97
C TYR A 85 10.00 -1.31 14.93
N PHE A 86 9.33 -0.42 15.66
CA PHE A 86 8.35 -0.82 16.68
C PHE A 86 7.11 -1.53 16.09
N ILE A 87 6.72 -1.22 14.84
CA ILE A 87 5.66 -1.92 14.12
C ILE A 87 6.11 -3.34 13.76
N ASN A 88 7.33 -3.49 13.25
CA ASN A 88 7.89 -4.81 12.92
C ASN A 88 8.03 -5.68 14.17
N GLU A 89 8.51 -5.11 15.28
CA GLU A 89 8.62 -5.82 16.57
C GLU A 89 7.25 -6.22 17.11
N LEU A 90 6.24 -5.36 16.99
CA LEU A 90 4.87 -5.65 17.42
C LEU A 90 4.28 -6.83 16.62
N VAL A 91 4.42 -6.82 15.29
CA VAL A 91 3.95 -7.94 14.44
C VAL A 91 4.66 -9.24 14.82
N ALA A 92 5.99 -9.21 14.96
CA ALA A 92 6.79 -10.39 15.29
C ALA A 92 6.46 -10.95 16.69
N SER A 93 6.34 -10.09 17.70
CA SER A 93 5.99 -10.50 19.06
C SER A 93 4.56 -11.03 19.14
N THR A 94 3.62 -10.38 18.48
CA THR A 94 2.22 -10.83 18.43
C THR A 94 2.08 -12.19 17.74
N MET A 95 2.85 -12.44 16.67
CA MET A 95 2.88 -13.76 16.02
C MET A 95 3.43 -14.83 16.99
N LYS A 96 4.52 -14.54 17.69
CA LYS A 96 5.09 -15.47 18.68
C LYS A 96 4.10 -15.78 19.81
N GLU A 97 3.41 -14.78 20.33
CA GLU A 97 2.39 -14.97 21.36
C GLU A 97 1.20 -15.82 20.85
N LEU A 98 0.77 -15.58 19.59
CA LEU A 98 -0.31 -16.35 18.97
C LEU A 98 0.08 -17.83 18.82
N GLU A 99 1.32 -18.12 18.37
CA GLU A 99 1.79 -19.50 18.26
C GLU A 99 1.95 -20.22 19.63
N MET A 100 2.21 -19.45 20.69
CA MET A 100 2.25 -20.00 22.06
C MET A 100 0.84 -20.28 22.61
N ASN A 101 -0.20 -19.59 22.14
CA ASN A 101 -1.56 -19.75 22.63
C ASN A 101 -2.59 -19.45 21.55
N VAL A 102 -3.00 -20.47 20.80
CA VAL A 102 -3.99 -20.38 19.72
C VAL A 102 -5.44 -20.54 20.21
N SER A 103 -5.69 -20.48 21.53
CA SER A 103 -7.04 -20.63 22.10
C SER A 103 -7.99 -19.51 21.67
N PHE A 104 -9.29 -19.79 21.64
CA PHE A 104 -10.31 -18.78 21.38
C PHE A 104 -10.25 -17.61 22.36
N GLN A 105 -9.98 -17.91 23.63
CA GLN A 105 -9.87 -16.90 24.69
C GLN A 105 -8.73 -15.92 24.42
N PHE A 106 -7.58 -16.39 24.02
CA PHE A 106 -6.45 -15.53 23.68
C PHE A 106 -6.70 -14.74 22.39
N ARG A 107 -7.34 -15.36 21.42
CA ARG A 107 -7.61 -14.77 20.11
C ARG A 107 -8.71 -13.71 20.12
N SER A 108 -9.56 -13.64 21.15
CA SER A 108 -10.62 -12.62 21.26
C SER A 108 -10.07 -11.18 21.17
N ARG A 109 -8.85 -10.96 21.66
CA ARG A 109 -8.16 -9.65 21.60
C ARG A 109 -7.94 -9.13 20.18
N PHE A 110 -7.83 -10.03 19.18
CA PHE A 110 -7.66 -9.61 17.78
C PHE A 110 -8.94 -8.96 17.23
N ALA A 111 -10.11 -9.44 17.63
CA ALA A 111 -11.37 -8.83 17.22
C ALA A 111 -11.50 -7.39 17.79
N GLU A 112 -11.13 -7.19 19.06
CA GLU A 112 -11.13 -5.85 19.68
C GLU A 112 -10.14 -4.91 18.98
N LYS A 113 -8.94 -5.41 18.67
CA LYS A 113 -7.92 -4.62 17.99
C LYS A 113 -8.34 -4.28 16.55
N ARG A 114 -9.01 -5.22 15.85
CA ARG A 114 -9.58 -4.98 14.52
C ARG A 114 -10.64 -3.88 14.57
N LYS A 115 -11.52 -3.91 15.56
CA LYS A 115 -12.52 -2.85 15.77
C LYS A 115 -11.85 -1.49 15.97
N LYS A 116 -10.82 -1.41 16.83
CA LYS A 116 -10.02 -0.18 17.03
C LYS A 116 -9.37 0.27 15.73
N ALA A 117 -8.81 -0.66 14.93
CA ALA A 117 -8.19 -0.35 13.63
C ALA A 117 -9.20 0.26 12.65
N LEU A 118 -10.44 -0.29 12.58
CA LEU A 118 -11.51 0.27 11.74
C LEU A 118 -11.92 1.67 12.21
N GLU A 119 -12.11 1.89 13.51
CA GLU A 119 -12.46 3.19 14.07
C GLU A 119 -11.39 4.24 13.79
N MET A 120 -10.12 3.91 14.00
CA MET A 120 -9.01 4.83 13.76
C MET A 120 -8.79 5.10 12.28
N MET A 121 -8.90 4.08 11.42
CA MET A 121 -8.77 4.25 9.97
C MET A 121 -9.90 5.11 9.42
N ALA A 122 -11.14 4.90 9.87
CA ALA A 122 -12.29 5.71 9.50
C ALA A 122 -12.06 7.20 9.82
N ALA A 123 -11.63 7.48 11.05
CA ALA A 123 -11.27 8.84 11.45
C ALA A 123 -10.10 9.41 10.63
N PHE A 124 -9.11 8.58 10.31
CA PHE A 124 -7.93 8.97 9.53
C PHE A 124 -8.27 9.43 8.10
N ILE A 125 -9.26 8.78 7.47
CA ILE A 125 -9.68 9.10 6.09
C ILE A 125 -11.01 9.88 6.01
N GLY A 126 -11.58 10.29 7.14
CA GLY A 126 -12.77 11.15 7.23
C GLY A 126 -14.07 10.46 6.82
N VAL A 127 -14.33 9.24 7.31
CA VAL A 127 -15.54 8.45 7.00
C VAL A 127 -16.10 7.76 8.25
N SER A 128 -17.24 7.07 8.10
CA SER A 128 -17.76 6.18 9.17
C SER A 128 -17.02 4.83 9.16
N LYS A 129 -16.85 4.23 10.36
CA LYS A 129 -16.29 2.89 10.49
C LYS A 129 -17.10 1.81 9.78
N ASP A 130 -18.40 2.04 9.60
CA ASP A 130 -19.29 1.10 8.92
C ASP A 130 -19.10 1.09 7.40
N GLU A 131 -18.43 2.12 6.85
CA GLU A 131 -18.14 2.28 5.42
C GLU A 131 -16.78 1.71 5.01
N ILE A 132 -16.00 1.14 5.94
CA ILE A 132 -14.69 0.59 5.65
C ILE A 132 -14.57 -0.87 6.06
N GLY A 133 -13.69 -1.60 5.36
CA GLY A 133 -13.28 -2.95 5.69
C GLY A 133 -11.78 -3.12 5.54
N ILE A 134 -11.20 -4.01 6.36
CA ILE A 134 -9.78 -4.36 6.30
C ILE A 134 -9.61 -5.59 5.40
N VAL A 135 -8.89 -5.40 4.31
CA VAL A 135 -8.51 -6.40 3.31
C VAL A 135 -7.00 -6.65 3.35
N ARG A 136 -6.48 -7.58 2.53
CA ARG A 136 -5.05 -7.87 2.47
C ARG A 136 -4.26 -6.82 1.67
N ASN A 137 -4.87 -6.25 0.62
CA ASN A 137 -4.22 -5.25 -0.24
C ASN A 137 -5.22 -4.62 -1.22
N THR A 138 -4.75 -3.65 -2.00
CA THR A 138 -5.54 -2.97 -3.04
C THR A 138 -6.08 -3.94 -4.11
N THR A 139 -5.34 -4.98 -4.46
CA THR A 139 -5.77 -5.96 -5.48
C THR A 139 -7.03 -6.70 -5.03
N GLU A 140 -7.06 -7.15 -3.78
CA GLU A 140 -8.26 -7.77 -3.20
C GLU A 140 -9.42 -6.77 -3.16
N ALA A 141 -9.19 -5.54 -2.66
CA ALA A 141 -10.21 -4.51 -2.58
C ALA A 141 -10.80 -4.17 -3.96
N ASN A 142 -9.97 -3.95 -4.98
CA ASN A 142 -10.42 -3.73 -6.36
C ASN A 142 -11.26 -4.91 -6.86
N THR A 143 -10.81 -6.15 -6.62
CA THR A 143 -11.51 -7.36 -7.08
C THR A 143 -12.87 -7.53 -6.40
N LEU A 144 -12.98 -7.21 -5.11
CA LEU A 144 -14.26 -7.22 -4.39
C LEU A 144 -15.27 -6.27 -5.04
N ILE A 145 -14.87 -5.05 -5.39
CA ILE A 145 -15.74 -4.10 -6.08
C ILE A 145 -16.06 -4.57 -7.50
N VAL A 146 -15.03 -4.92 -8.28
CA VAL A 146 -15.19 -5.32 -9.68
C VAL A 146 -16.13 -6.51 -9.82
N ASN A 147 -15.99 -7.53 -8.99
CA ASN A 147 -16.82 -8.74 -9.07
C ASN A 147 -18.14 -8.63 -8.30
N GLY A 148 -18.20 -7.76 -7.27
CA GLY A 148 -19.36 -7.65 -6.41
C GLY A 148 -20.49 -6.79 -6.97
N LEU A 149 -20.19 -5.82 -7.85
CA LEU A 149 -21.21 -4.96 -8.45
C LEU A 149 -22.14 -5.76 -9.39
N ASP A 150 -23.42 -5.48 -9.31
CA ASP A 150 -24.46 -6.13 -10.15
C ASP A 150 -24.64 -5.36 -11.46
N PHE A 151 -23.71 -5.58 -12.42
CA PHE A 151 -23.73 -4.99 -13.75
C PHE A 151 -24.22 -6.00 -14.78
N GLU A 152 -25.04 -5.53 -15.71
CA GLU A 152 -25.61 -6.33 -16.78
C GLU A 152 -24.73 -6.32 -18.05
N ARG A 153 -25.02 -7.25 -18.95
CA ARG A 153 -24.42 -7.27 -20.29
C ARG A 153 -24.68 -5.96 -21.03
N GLY A 154 -23.63 -5.32 -21.50
CA GLY A 154 -23.69 -4.05 -22.22
C GLY A 154 -23.58 -2.81 -21.33
N ASP A 155 -23.57 -2.95 -20.01
CA ASP A 155 -23.19 -1.85 -19.12
C ASP A 155 -21.74 -1.44 -19.38
N GLU A 156 -21.46 -0.15 -19.29
CA GLU A 156 -20.15 0.39 -19.62
C GLU A 156 -19.40 0.82 -18.36
N VAL A 157 -18.10 0.48 -18.32
CA VAL A 157 -17.14 0.94 -17.34
C VAL A 157 -16.03 1.69 -18.06
N ILE A 158 -15.76 2.91 -17.62
CA ILE A 158 -14.64 3.71 -18.13
C ILE A 158 -13.45 3.53 -17.21
N ILE A 159 -12.29 3.19 -17.76
CA ILE A 159 -11.04 3.06 -17.02
C ILE A 159 -9.96 3.94 -17.64
N TRP A 160 -9.05 4.44 -16.83
CA TRP A 160 -7.83 5.08 -17.30
C TRP A 160 -6.83 4.04 -17.79
N ASP A 161 -6.17 4.27 -18.93
CA ASP A 161 -5.15 3.36 -19.49
C ASP A 161 -3.90 3.24 -18.61
N GLN A 162 -3.70 4.18 -17.68
CA GLN A 162 -2.66 4.12 -16.66
C GLN A 162 -3.14 3.56 -15.31
N ASN A 163 -4.32 2.97 -15.24
CA ASN A 163 -4.70 2.22 -14.04
C ASN A 163 -3.71 1.09 -13.79
N HIS A 164 -3.44 0.83 -12.50
CA HIS A 164 -2.60 -0.31 -12.13
C HIS A 164 -3.19 -1.62 -12.71
N PRO A 165 -2.36 -2.55 -13.22
CA PRO A 165 -2.83 -3.79 -13.85
C PRO A 165 -3.84 -4.58 -13.00
N SER A 166 -3.69 -4.60 -11.67
CA SER A 166 -4.64 -5.28 -10.77
C SER A 166 -6.06 -4.69 -10.79
N ASN A 167 -6.21 -3.41 -11.19
CA ASN A 167 -7.52 -2.79 -11.42
C ASN A 167 -7.98 -3.04 -12.86
N ALA A 168 -7.17 -2.70 -13.85
CA ALA A 168 -7.53 -2.78 -15.27
C ALA A 168 -7.86 -4.22 -15.71
N ILE A 169 -7.01 -5.20 -15.37
CA ILE A 169 -7.18 -6.61 -15.74
C ILE A 169 -8.45 -7.19 -15.09
N ALA A 170 -8.78 -6.78 -13.87
CA ALA A 170 -10.01 -7.23 -13.21
C ALA A 170 -11.26 -6.82 -14.01
N TRP A 171 -11.33 -5.58 -14.50
CA TRP A 171 -12.41 -5.11 -15.37
C TRP A 171 -12.43 -5.83 -16.73
N GLU A 172 -11.28 -6.02 -17.35
CA GLU A 172 -11.16 -6.75 -18.62
C GLU A 172 -11.61 -8.22 -18.49
N GLN A 173 -11.24 -8.87 -17.40
CA GLN A 173 -11.65 -10.23 -17.10
C GLN A 173 -13.18 -10.29 -16.91
N ARG A 174 -13.74 -9.32 -16.18
CA ARG A 174 -15.20 -9.25 -16.01
C ARG A 174 -15.92 -8.98 -17.32
N ALA A 175 -15.38 -8.15 -18.20
CA ALA A 175 -15.94 -7.92 -19.54
C ALA A 175 -16.05 -9.23 -20.34
N LYS A 176 -15.00 -10.06 -20.32
CA LYS A 176 -15.00 -11.37 -20.98
C LYS A 176 -16.03 -12.34 -20.40
N ARG A 177 -16.22 -12.33 -19.07
CA ARG A 177 -17.15 -13.24 -18.39
C ARG A 177 -18.61 -12.82 -18.50
N ASN A 178 -18.90 -11.55 -18.26
CA ASN A 178 -20.26 -11.04 -18.07
C ASN A 178 -20.74 -10.18 -19.23
N GLY A 179 -19.86 -9.80 -20.18
CA GLY A 179 -20.22 -9.03 -21.36
C GLY A 179 -20.46 -7.54 -21.10
N ILE A 180 -19.95 -7.00 -19.99
CA ILE A 180 -19.84 -5.54 -19.81
C ILE A 180 -18.85 -4.97 -20.81
N ILE A 181 -18.91 -3.67 -21.06
CA ILE A 181 -18.05 -2.97 -22.02
C ILE A 181 -17.06 -2.12 -21.23
N VAL A 182 -15.76 -2.39 -21.41
CA VAL A 182 -14.69 -1.58 -20.80
C VAL A 182 -14.17 -0.59 -21.84
N LYS A 183 -14.31 0.70 -21.56
CA LYS A 183 -13.76 1.81 -22.36
C LYS A 183 -12.49 2.33 -21.70
N LYS A 184 -11.37 2.21 -22.41
CA LYS A 184 -10.09 2.80 -21.94
C LYS A 184 -9.97 4.22 -22.48
N VAL A 185 -9.67 5.16 -21.59
CA VAL A 185 -9.36 6.54 -21.95
C VAL A 185 -7.88 6.83 -21.72
N THR A 186 -7.30 7.59 -22.63
CA THR A 186 -5.93 8.09 -22.54
C THR A 186 -5.97 9.58 -22.23
N LEU A 187 -5.18 10.02 -21.26
CA LEU A 187 -5.05 11.41 -20.90
C LEU A 187 -3.84 12.04 -21.56
N PRO A 188 -3.83 13.37 -21.79
CA PRO A 188 -2.65 14.05 -22.31
C PRO A 188 -1.41 13.76 -21.44
N PRO A 189 -0.26 13.44 -22.03
CA PRO A 189 0.96 13.15 -21.29
C PRO A 189 1.52 14.39 -20.56
N SER A 190 1.20 15.59 -21.05
CA SER A 190 1.59 16.88 -20.49
C SER A 190 0.38 17.80 -20.38
N PRO A 191 -0.55 17.51 -19.43
CA PRO A 191 -1.78 18.29 -19.29
C PRO A 191 -1.46 19.71 -18.85
N LYS A 192 -2.24 20.68 -19.35
CA LYS A 192 -2.09 22.11 -19.04
C LYS A 192 -3.17 22.60 -18.06
N SER A 193 -4.22 21.82 -17.88
CA SER A 193 -5.32 22.15 -16.99
C SER A 193 -5.97 20.91 -16.38
N ILE A 194 -6.72 21.11 -15.32
CA ILE A 194 -7.56 20.05 -14.69
C ILE A 194 -8.61 19.56 -15.69
N ASP A 195 -9.18 20.43 -16.51
CA ASP A 195 -10.17 20.05 -17.51
C ASP A 195 -9.63 19.06 -18.53
N GLU A 196 -8.36 19.20 -18.94
CA GLU A 196 -7.72 18.24 -19.84
C GLU A 196 -7.57 16.84 -19.21
N LEU A 197 -7.49 16.75 -17.88
CA LEU A 197 -7.46 15.48 -17.15
C LEU A 197 -8.87 14.88 -17.01
N MET A 198 -9.91 15.69 -16.96
CA MET A 198 -11.28 15.23 -16.77
C MET A 198 -11.99 14.88 -18.07
N ALA A 199 -11.80 15.69 -19.11
CA ALA A 199 -12.55 15.63 -20.37
C ALA A 199 -12.55 14.22 -21.00
N PRO A 200 -11.47 13.45 -21.07
CA PRO A 200 -11.46 12.12 -21.68
C PRO A 200 -12.46 11.15 -21.04
N PHE A 201 -12.62 11.20 -19.71
CA PHE A 201 -13.57 10.34 -19.00
C PHE A 201 -15.01 10.67 -19.39
N PHE A 202 -15.37 11.95 -19.41
CA PHE A 202 -16.74 12.38 -19.63
C PHE A 202 -17.12 12.43 -21.11
N ASN A 203 -16.18 12.61 -22.01
CA ASN A 203 -16.38 12.46 -23.47
C ASN A 203 -16.64 11.01 -23.87
N ALA A 204 -16.09 10.03 -23.15
CA ALA A 204 -16.33 8.62 -23.39
C ALA A 204 -17.65 8.11 -22.76
N ALA A 205 -18.26 8.89 -21.85
CA ALA A 205 -19.47 8.49 -21.13
C ALA A 205 -20.72 8.51 -22.02
N THR A 206 -21.58 7.52 -21.84
CA THR A 206 -22.89 7.41 -22.48
C THR A 206 -23.97 7.12 -21.43
N SER A 207 -25.23 7.00 -21.85
CA SER A 207 -26.34 6.58 -20.96
C SER A 207 -26.18 5.16 -20.38
N LYS A 208 -25.25 4.35 -20.93
CA LYS A 208 -24.95 3.01 -20.44
C LYS A 208 -23.78 2.99 -19.46
N THR A 209 -23.08 4.10 -19.27
CA THR A 209 -21.92 4.19 -18.36
C THR A 209 -22.39 4.10 -16.92
N LYS A 210 -21.93 3.09 -16.20
CA LYS A 210 -22.27 2.81 -14.80
C LYS A 210 -21.19 3.23 -13.83
N LEU A 211 -19.92 3.20 -14.26
CA LEU A 211 -18.81 3.45 -13.36
C LEU A 211 -17.59 4.02 -14.11
N ILE A 212 -16.90 4.93 -13.44
CA ILE A 212 -15.53 5.39 -13.81
C ILE A 212 -14.56 4.85 -12.76
N SER A 213 -13.53 4.09 -13.20
CA SER A 213 -12.49 3.56 -12.34
C SER A 213 -11.14 4.16 -12.71
N PHE A 214 -10.47 4.79 -11.75
CA PHE A 214 -9.19 5.44 -12.01
C PHE A 214 -8.24 5.37 -10.80
N SER A 215 -6.94 5.32 -11.08
CA SER A 215 -5.91 5.50 -10.06
C SER A 215 -5.85 6.98 -9.68
N HIS A 216 -5.89 7.30 -8.37
CA HIS A 216 -5.77 8.68 -7.90
C HIS A 216 -4.43 9.29 -8.34
N ILE A 217 -3.36 8.48 -8.27
CA ILE A 217 -2.04 8.83 -8.79
C ILE A 217 -1.50 7.65 -9.57
N SER A 218 -1.05 7.90 -10.80
CA SER A 218 -0.45 6.87 -11.64
C SER A 218 0.92 6.43 -11.11
N ASN A 219 1.12 5.12 -10.99
CA ASN A 219 2.43 4.55 -10.64
C ASN A 219 3.42 4.50 -11.81
N ILE A 220 2.97 4.81 -13.05
CA ILE A 220 3.80 4.77 -14.26
C ILE A 220 4.06 6.14 -14.90
N SER A 221 3.37 7.19 -14.44
CA SER A 221 3.67 8.58 -14.84
C SER A 221 3.83 9.52 -13.64
N GLY A 222 3.37 9.14 -12.45
CA GLY A 222 3.32 10.03 -11.29
C GLY A 222 2.26 11.14 -11.42
N MET A 223 1.40 11.08 -12.44
CA MET A 223 0.31 12.02 -12.65
C MET A 223 -0.76 11.84 -11.57
N ALA A 224 -1.12 12.92 -10.90
CA ALA A 224 -2.20 12.97 -9.91
C ALA A 224 -3.48 13.51 -10.57
N LEU A 225 -4.58 12.80 -10.41
CA LEU A 225 -5.88 13.18 -10.95
C LEU A 225 -6.69 14.01 -9.95
N PRO A 226 -7.54 14.95 -10.42
CA PRO A 226 -8.44 15.75 -9.60
C PRO A 226 -9.64 14.89 -9.16
N ALA A 227 -9.38 13.99 -8.18
CA ALA A 227 -10.36 12.96 -7.80
C ALA A 227 -11.68 13.55 -7.30
N LYS A 228 -11.64 14.66 -6.56
CA LYS A 228 -12.84 15.33 -6.05
C LYS A 228 -13.72 15.84 -7.18
N GLU A 229 -13.14 16.50 -8.16
CA GLU A 229 -13.82 17.06 -9.33
C GLU A 229 -14.40 15.97 -10.22
N ILE A 230 -13.62 14.88 -10.44
CA ILE A 230 -14.09 13.72 -11.20
C ILE A 230 -15.28 13.07 -10.48
N CYS A 231 -15.15 12.81 -9.18
CA CYS A 231 -16.23 12.18 -8.40
C CYS A 231 -17.49 13.03 -8.35
N LYS A 232 -17.35 14.36 -8.19
CA LYS A 232 -18.47 15.28 -8.23
C LYS A 232 -19.20 15.24 -9.58
N THR A 233 -18.45 15.38 -10.69
CA THR A 233 -19.02 15.39 -12.04
C THR A 233 -19.65 14.04 -12.41
N ALA A 234 -19.06 12.92 -11.98
CA ALA A 234 -19.62 11.58 -12.18
C ALA A 234 -20.96 11.43 -11.44
N ARG A 235 -21.02 11.88 -10.20
CA ARG A 235 -22.24 11.85 -9.38
C ARG A 235 -23.36 12.68 -10.01
N ASP A 236 -23.06 13.87 -10.51
CA ASP A 236 -24.05 14.73 -11.19
C ASP A 236 -24.64 14.04 -12.45
N LYS A 237 -23.94 13.01 -12.96
CA LYS A 237 -24.36 12.17 -14.09
C LYS A 237 -24.88 10.78 -13.69
N ASN A 238 -25.05 10.50 -12.39
CA ASN A 238 -25.41 9.20 -11.84
C ASN A 238 -24.44 8.06 -12.23
N ILE A 239 -23.16 8.38 -12.35
CA ILE A 239 -22.08 7.43 -12.63
C ILE A 239 -21.31 7.18 -11.34
N LEU A 240 -21.15 5.91 -10.96
CA LEU A 240 -20.35 5.51 -9.80
C LEU A 240 -18.84 5.75 -10.03
N THR A 241 -18.10 5.93 -8.96
CA THR A 241 -16.65 6.13 -9.01
C THR A 241 -15.91 5.12 -8.14
N LEU A 242 -14.90 4.47 -8.71
CA LEU A 242 -13.90 3.65 -8.00
C LEU A 242 -12.54 4.34 -8.10
N VAL A 243 -12.06 4.84 -6.98
CA VAL A 243 -10.74 5.46 -6.86
C VAL A 243 -9.74 4.46 -6.31
N ASP A 244 -8.77 4.05 -7.12
CA ASP A 244 -7.61 3.29 -6.64
C ASP A 244 -6.63 4.25 -5.96
N GLY A 245 -6.64 4.22 -4.64
CA GLY A 245 -5.87 5.09 -3.76
C GLY A 245 -4.54 4.49 -3.29
N ALA A 246 -4.05 3.43 -3.95
CA ALA A 246 -2.80 2.76 -3.56
C ALA A 246 -1.58 3.71 -3.48
N GLN A 247 -1.62 4.84 -4.18
CA GLN A 247 -0.57 5.84 -4.18
C GLN A 247 -0.93 7.11 -3.39
N SER A 248 -2.13 7.19 -2.79
CA SER A 248 -2.56 8.41 -2.07
C SER A 248 -2.81 8.18 -0.58
N LEU A 249 -3.20 6.96 -0.14
CA LEU A 249 -3.38 6.66 1.27
C LEU A 249 -2.04 6.76 2.03
N GLY A 250 -1.99 7.63 3.03
CA GLY A 250 -0.79 7.88 3.85
C GLY A 250 0.19 8.90 3.26
N MET A 251 0.07 9.25 1.96
CA MET A 251 0.85 10.30 1.32
C MET A 251 0.12 11.64 1.32
N MET A 252 -1.19 11.63 1.12
CA MET A 252 -2.03 12.82 1.07
C MET A 252 -2.88 12.94 2.33
N ASP A 253 -3.21 14.15 2.70
CA ASP A 253 -4.21 14.44 3.75
C ASP A 253 -5.61 14.25 3.17
N LEU A 254 -6.10 13.01 3.23
CA LEU A 254 -7.36 12.61 2.61
C LEU A 254 -8.56 12.79 3.53
N ASN A 255 -9.67 13.19 2.94
CA ASN A 255 -11.02 13.05 3.46
C ASN A 255 -11.91 12.47 2.34
N LEU A 256 -12.33 11.22 2.45
CA LEU A 256 -13.05 10.53 1.38
C LEU A 256 -14.51 10.97 1.28
N HIS A 257 -15.14 11.43 2.36
CA HIS A 257 -16.46 12.07 2.28
C HIS A 257 -16.41 13.38 1.49
N ASP A 258 -15.36 14.19 1.71
CA ASP A 258 -15.14 15.42 0.93
C ASP A 258 -14.77 15.12 -0.53
N MET A 259 -13.94 14.11 -0.78
CA MET A 259 -13.62 13.61 -2.12
C MET A 259 -14.88 13.17 -2.87
N GLY A 260 -15.80 12.55 -2.17
CA GLY A 260 -17.09 12.20 -2.71
C GLY A 260 -17.10 10.95 -3.59
N CYS A 261 -16.10 10.09 -3.54
CA CYS A 261 -16.07 8.81 -4.26
C CYS A 261 -17.08 7.80 -3.70
N ASP A 262 -17.52 6.85 -4.54
CA ASP A 262 -18.38 5.74 -4.11
C ASP A 262 -17.58 4.60 -3.51
N PHE A 263 -16.40 4.35 -4.08
CA PHE A 263 -15.45 3.32 -3.65
C PHE A 263 -14.03 3.88 -3.62
N TYR A 264 -13.27 3.45 -2.61
CA TYR A 264 -11.83 3.75 -2.53
C TYR A 264 -11.08 2.51 -2.03
N THR A 265 -9.99 2.20 -2.67
CA THR A 265 -9.17 1.01 -2.36
C THR A 265 -7.72 1.41 -2.15
N ALA A 266 -7.07 0.85 -1.14
CA ALA A 266 -5.65 1.12 -0.90
C ALA A 266 -4.96 0.01 -0.13
N SER A 267 -3.63 -0.02 -0.19
CA SER A 267 -2.75 -0.86 0.63
C SER A 267 -2.02 -0.02 1.65
N THR A 268 -1.84 -0.55 2.86
CA THR A 268 -1.16 0.19 3.94
C THR A 268 0.36 0.08 3.88
N HIS A 269 0.89 -0.95 3.22
CA HIS A 269 2.32 -1.23 3.10
C HIS A 269 3.10 -0.34 2.12
N LYS A 270 2.44 0.70 1.58
CA LYS A 270 3.06 1.74 0.76
C LYS A 270 3.23 3.01 1.61
N TRP A 271 2.60 4.07 1.21
CA TRP A 271 2.76 5.39 1.83
C TRP A 271 2.23 5.50 3.28
N LEU A 272 1.38 4.57 3.74
CA LEU A 272 0.96 4.52 5.14
C LEU A 272 2.00 3.84 6.05
N LEU A 273 3.07 3.22 5.50
CA LEU A 273 4.16 2.60 6.24
C LEU A 273 3.72 1.44 7.15
N GLY A 274 2.56 0.84 6.85
CA GLY A 274 2.01 -0.30 7.59
C GLY A 274 2.65 -1.63 7.20
N PRO A 275 2.45 -2.67 7.99
CA PRO A 275 2.93 -4.00 7.68
C PRO A 275 2.24 -4.59 6.45
N PHE A 276 2.89 -5.59 5.83
CA PHE A 276 2.36 -6.30 4.66
C PHE A 276 1.02 -6.97 4.97
N GLU A 277 0.28 -7.30 3.91
CA GLU A 277 -1.03 -7.92 3.95
C GLU A 277 -2.09 -7.12 4.74
N ASN A 278 -2.01 -5.80 4.61
CA ASN A 278 -3.05 -4.89 5.05
C ASN A 278 -3.43 -3.92 3.94
N GLY A 279 -4.72 -3.71 3.80
CA GLY A 279 -5.33 -2.76 2.90
C GLY A 279 -6.70 -2.35 3.42
N ILE A 280 -7.29 -1.39 2.76
CA ILE A 280 -8.64 -0.90 3.05
C ILE A 280 -9.51 -0.96 1.81
N LEU A 281 -10.77 -1.22 2.05
CA LEU A 281 -11.88 -1.02 1.15
C LEU A 281 -12.82 -0.02 1.79
N TYR A 282 -12.97 1.15 1.19
CA TYR A 282 -14.05 2.09 1.52
C TYR A 282 -15.17 1.94 0.51
N MET A 283 -16.37 1.97 1.01
CA MET A 283 -17.59 2.02 0.20
C MET A 283 -18.59 2.95 0.87
N ARG A 284 -19.09 3.90 0.09
CA ARG A 284 -20.17 4.78 0.55
C ARG A 284 -21.39 3.96 0.97
N LYS A 285 -21.99 4.32 2.09
CA LYS A 285 -23.04 3.55 2.78
C LYS A 285 -24.20 3.15 1.85
N GLU A 286 -24.62 4.03 0.95
CA GLU A 286 -25.71 3.78 0.01
C GLU A 286 -25.44 2.63 -0.96
N ASN A 287 -24.17 2.29 -1.17
CA ASN A 287 -23.76 1.22 -2.09
C ASN A 287 -23.63 -0.14 -1.41
N THR A 288 -23.74 -0.22 -0.07
CA THR A 288 -23.48 -1.46 0.69
C THR A 288 -24.36 -2.63 0.22
N GLN A 289 -25.60 -2.37 -0.18
CA GLN A 289 -26.52 -3.40 -0.63
C GLN A 289 -26.40 -3.74 -2.13
N ARG A 290 -25.55 -3.00 -2.88
CA ARG A 290 -25.34 -3.24 -4.32
C ARG A 290 -24.25 -4.26 -4.62
N LEU A 291 -23.48 -4.68 -3.59
CA LEU A 291 -22.35 -5.55 -3.78
C LEU A 291 -22.57 -6.94 -3.17
N TRP A 292 -22.21 -7.95 -3.95
CA TRP A 292 -22.08 -9.32 -3.50
C TRP A 292 -20.64 -9.62 -3.07
N PRO A 293 -20.44 -10.37 -1.98
CA PRO A 293 -19.09 -10.76 -1.56
C PRO A 293 -18.48 -11.74 -2.55
N THR A 294 -17.19 -11.60 -2.83
CA THR A 294 -16.44 -12.56 -3.64
C THR A 294 -16.08 -13.82 -2.83
N VAL A 295 -15.89 -13.66 -1.53
CA VAL A 295 -15.60 -14.75 -0.60
C VAL A 295 -16.65 -14.76 0.49
N ILE A 296 -17.23 -15.93 0.74
CA ILE A 296 -18.22 -16.15 1.79
C ILE A 296 -17.64 -17.16 2.78
N SER A 297 -17.61 -16.81 4.06
CA SER A 297 -17.15 -17.70 5.11
C SER A 297 -18.11 -17.73 6.30
N ALA A 298 -17.86 -18.61 7.28
CA ALA A 298 -18.63 -18.65 8.52
C ALA A 298 -18.60 -17.27 9.20
N GLY A 299 -19.76 -16.77 9.58
CA GLY A 299 -19.92 -15.43 10.16
C GLY A 299 -20.37 -14.36 9.18
N TRP A 300 -20.39 -14.65 7.88
CA TRP A 300 -20.99 -13.74 6.90
C TRP A 300 -22.50 -13.56 7.14
N LYS A 301 -22.96 -12.32 6.98
CA LYS A 301 -24.37 -11.96 7.13
C LYS A 301 -24.81 -11.13 5.91
N GLU A 302 -25.78 -11.63 5.18
CA GLU A 302 -26.34 -10.92 4.02
C GLU A 302 -26.91 -9.56 4.40
N THR A 303 -27.54 -9.47 5.57
CA THR A 303 -28.21 -8.26 6.07
C THR A 303 -27.24 -7.28 6.75
N SER A 304 -25.94 -7.59 6.82
CA SER A 304 -24.98 -6.66 7.41
C SER A 304 -24.94 -5.34 6.66
N THR A 305 -24.93 -4.24 7.43
CA THR A 305 -24.84 -2.87 6.90
C THR A 305 -23.41 -2.32 6.94
N THR A 306 -22.47 -3.10 7.47
CA THR A 306 -21.06 -2.70 7.54
C THR A 306 -20.25 -3.36 6.43
N VAL A 307 -19.31 -2.63 5.84
CA VAL A 307 -18.45 -3.11 4.75
C VAL A 307 -17.58 -4.29 5.22
N ASP A 308 -17.04 -4.19 6.45
CA ASP A 308 -16.15 -5.21 7.00
C ASP A 308 -16.84 -6.57 7.17
N GLU A 309 -18.02 -6.59 7.77
CA GLU A 309 -18.76 -7.83 7.98
C GLU A 309 -19.40 -8.40 6.71
N LYS A 310 -19.72 -7.53 5.75
CA LYS A 310 -20.35 -7.97 4.49
C LYS A 310 -19.36 -8.45 3.45
N LEU A 311 -18.22 -7.79 3.31
CA LEU A 311 -17.30 -8.01 2.18
C LEU A 311 -15.92 -8.55 2.58
N CYS A 312 -15.52 -8.39 3.85
CA CYS A 312 -14.13 -8.65 4.27
C CYS A 312 -13.98 -9.86 5.21
N VAL A 313 -14.96 -10.76 5.26
CA VAL A 313 -14.93 -11.98 6.07
C VAL A 313 -14.23 -13.10 5.30
N LEU A 314 -12.99 -13.44 5.69
CA LEU A 314 -12.14 -14.38 4.96
C LEU A 314 -11.94 -15.74 5.67
N GLY A 315 -12.52 -15.96 6.87
CA GLY A 315 -12.20 -17.12 7.69
C GLY A 315 -10.86 -16.96 8.41
N GLN A 316 -10.08 -18.03 8.52
CA GLN A 316 -8.77 -17.97 9.18
C GLN A 316 -7.77 -17.20 8.34
N ARG A 317 -7.14 -16.19 8.94
CA ARG A 317 -6.16 -15.31 8.30
C ARG A 317 -5.04 -14.93 9.27
N ASN A 318 -3.99 -14.31 8.78
CA ASN A 318 -2.99 -13.71 9.65
C ASN A 318 -3.61 -12.48 10.35
N GLU A 319 -3.81 -12.59 11.66
CA GLU A 319 -4.39 -11.50 12.46
C GLU A 319 -3.33 -10.56 13.03
N THR A 320 -2.05 -10.92 12.96
CA THR A 320 -0.97 -10.13 13.59
C THR A 320 -0.64 -8.85 12.85
N THR A 321 -0.82 -8.83 11.53
CA THR A 321 -0.57 -7.64 10.72
C THR A 321 -1.70 -6.60 10.86
N PRO A 322 -3.01 -6.95 10.79
CA PRO A 322 -4.07 -6.00 11.15
C PRO A 322 -4.00 -5.52 12.60
N PHE A 323 -3.47 -6.34 13.53
CA PHE A 323 -3.27 -5.98 14.92
C PHE A 323 -2.37 -4.75 15.10
N ALA A 324 -1.42 -4.51 14.21
CA ALA A 324 -0.49 -3.39 14.25
C ALA A 324 -0.99 -2.12 13.52
N LEU A 325 -2.18 -2.13 12.91
CA LEU A 325 -2.72 -0.96 12.21
C LEU A 325 -3.00 0.24 13.12
N PRO A 326 -3.56 0.09 14.33
CA PRO A 326 -3.74 1.23 15.24
C PRO A 326 -2.44 1.96 15.51
N GLU A 327 -1.36 1.25 15.79
CA GLU A 327 -0.04 1.83 16.07
C GLU A 327 0.58 2.48 14.82
N THR A 328 0.33 1.91 13.64
CA THR A 328 0.70 2.53 12.35
C THR A 328 0.01 3.88 12.16
N LEU A 329 -1.28 3.95 12.45
CA LEU A 329 -2.06 5.18 12.36
C LEU A 329 -1.64 6.22 13.41
N GLU A 330 -1.39 5.77 14.65
CA GLU A 330 -0.87 6.63 15.71
C GLU A 330 0.48 7.26 15.31
N PHE A 331 1.37 6.49 14.66
CA PHE A 331 2.63 7.01 14.13
C PHE A 331 2.40 8.12 13.10
N HIS A 332 1.55 7.89 12.10
CA HIS A 332 1.21 8.91 11.11
C HIS A 332 0.59 10.16 11.75
N LEU A 333 -0.34 9.98 12.68
CA LEU A 333 -1.00 11.09 13.37
C LEU A 333 -0.05 11.87 14.30
N SER A 334 0.97 11.20 14.85
CA SER A 334 1.99 11.87 15.68
C SER A 334 2.87 12.81 14.86
N ILE A 335 3.15 12.51 13.60
CA ILE A 335 3.84 13.40 12.65
C ILE A 335 2.85 14.45 12.11
N GLY A 336 1.63 14.03 11.79
CA GLY A 336 0.57 14.81 11.16
C GLY A 336 0.47 14.54 9.66
N LYS A 337 -0.75 14.25 9.20
CA LYS A 337 -1.04 13.92 7.79
C LYS A 337 -0.54 14.99 6.81
N LYS A 338 -0.87 16.25 7.11
CA LYS A 338 -0.45 17.39 6.28
C LYS A 338 1.07 17.55 6.26
N ASN A 339 1.73 17.33 7.38
CA ASN A 339 3.19 17.43 7.48
C ASN A 339 3.89 16.35 6.62
N ILE A 340 3.33 15.14 6.60
CA ILE A 340 3.83 14.04 5.76
C ILE A 340 3.63 14.39 4.27
N GLU A 341 2.45 14.88 3.88
CA GLU A 341 2.19 15.32 2.51
C GLU A 341 3.17 16.43 2.09
N ASP A 342 3.33 17.46 2.91
CA ASP A 342 4.22 18.58 2.63
C ASP A 342 5.68 18.12 2.49
N ARG A 343 6.13 17.21 3.38
CA ARG A 343 7.48 16.62 3.27
C ARG A 343 7.66 15.85 1.96
N VAL A 344 6.73 14.97 1.62
CA VAL A 344 6.84 14.15 0.40
C VAL A 344 6.80 15.02 -0.84
N ARG A 345 5.92 16.02 -0.89
CA ARG A 345 5.87 17.00 -2.00
C ARG A 345 7.15 17.82 -2.10
N SER A 346 7.69 18.28 -0.97
CA SER A 346 8.96 19.01 -0.91
C SER A 346 10.12 18.16 -1.42
N LEU A 347 10.24 16.90 -0.99
CA LEU A 347 11.27 15.97 -1.49
C LEU A 347 11.16 15.77 -3.00
N SER A 348 9.94 15.57 -3.51
CA SER A 348 9.72 15.38 -4.95
C SER A 348 10.01 16.63 -5.77
N ALA A 349 9.65 17.80 -5.27
CA ALA A 349 9.98 19.09 -5.92
C ALA A 349 11.50 19.32 -5.95
N ASN A 350 12.18 19.16 -4.81
CA ASN A 350 13.64 19.26 -4.74
C ASN A 350 14.34 18.26 -5.67
N LEU A 351 13.83 17.01 -5.74
CA LEU A 351 14.39 16.01 -6.63
C LEU A 351 14.25 16.43 -8.11
N LYS A 352 13.09 16.95 -8.52
CA LYS A 352 12.87 17.47 -9.87
C LYS A 352 13.86 18.60 -10.20
N GLU A 353 14.03 19.58 -9.30
CA GLU A 353 14.95 20.70 -9.51
C GLU A 353 16.42 20.25 -9.58
N LYS A 354 16.83 19.33 -8.69
CA LYS A 354 18.21 18.78 -8.72
C LYS A 354 18.46 17.97 -10.00
N ILE A 355 17.49 17.18 -10.48
CA ILE A 355 17.59 16.45 -11.75
C ILE A 355 17.73 17.43 -12.92
N LYS A 356 16.91 18.49 -12.99
CA LYS A 356 17.03 19.52 -14.04
C LYS A 356 18.42 20.14 -14.06
N ALA A 357 18.98 20.44 -12.89
CA ALA A 357 20.28 21.09 -12.76
C ALA A 357 21.46 20.18 -13.12
N LYS A 358 21.45 18.92 -12.62
CA LYS A 358 22.60 18.00 -12.73
C LYS A 358 22.50 17.01 -13.90
N VAL A 359 21.29 16.77 -14.44
CA VAL A 359 21.01 15.80 -15.51
C VAL A 359 20.13 16.45 -16.59
N PRO A 360 20.61 17.53 -17.25
CA PRO A 360 19.79 18.34 -18.15
C PRO A 360 19.24 17.57 -19.37
N GLN A 361 19.86 16.44 -19.75
CA GLN A 361 19.36 15.55 -20.80
C GLN A 361 18.18 14.66 -20.35
N ALA A 362 17.85 14.60 -19.06
CA ALA A 362 16.71 13.83 -18.57
C ALA A 362 15.38 14.45 -19.04
N THR A 363 14.47 13.61 -19.49
CA THR A 363 13.10 14.02 -19.81
C THR A 363 12.14 13.55 -18.72
N PHE A 364 11.27 14.45 -18.26
CA PHE A 364 10.30 14.11 -17.23
C PHE A 364 9.06 13.46 -17.84
N VAL A 365 8.69 12.29 -17.33
CA VAL A 365 7.40 11.64 -17.58
C VAL A 365 6.35 12.20 -16.62
N THR A 366 6.77 12.45 -15.37
CA THR A 366 5.89 13.06 -14.35
C THR A 366 5.66 14.53 -14.66
N PRO A 367 4.40 15.01 -14.62
CA PRO A 367 4.10 16.43 -14.71
C PRO A 367 4.93 17.27 -13.72
N LEU A 368 5.44 18.40 -14.18
CA LEU A 368 6.23 19.29 -13.32
C LEU A 368 5.36 20.09 -12.34
N SER A 369 4.11 20.39 -12.75
CA SER A 369 3.14 21.08 -11.89
C SER A 369 2.88 20.31 -10.59
N PRO A 370 2.95 20.97 -9.42
CA PRO A 370 2.63 20.37 -8.14
C PRO A 370 1.15 19.98 -7.99
N GLU A 371 0.25 20.60 -8.76
CA GLU A 371 -1.17 20.29 -8.76
C GLU A 371 -1.47 18.96 -9.47
N MET A 372 -0.63 18.58 -10.45
CA MET A 372 -0.80 17.39 -11.28
C MET A 372 0.21 16.27 -10.95
N SER A 373 0.95 16.39 -9.85
CA SER A 373 1.92 15.41 -9.40
C SER A 373 2.03 15.39 -7.87
N ALA A 374 2.63 14.33 -7.34
CA ALA A 374 2.78 14.17 -5.89
C ALA A 374 4.16 13.55 -5.54
N GLY A 375 4.18 12.44 -4.79
CA GLY A 375 5.39 11.80 -4.27
C GLY A 375 6.19 10.97 -5.27
N ILE A 376 5.75 10.85 -6.54
CA ILE A 376 6.39 10.01 -7.55
C ILE A 376 7.06 10.89 -8.60
N VAL A 377 8.33 10.66 -8.87
CA VAL A 377 9.10 11.31 -9.94
C VAL A 377 9.60 10.26 -10.92
N ILE A 378 9.25 10.39 -12.20
CA ILE A 378 9.66 9.48 -13.26
C ILE A 378 10.35 10.27 -14.36
N ILE A 379 11.51 9.79 -14.76
CA ILE A 379 12.32 10.38 -15.85
C ILE A 379 12.75 9.30 -16.83
N ASN A 380 13.14 9.73 -18.02
CA ASN A 380 13.89 8.93 -18.96
C ASN A 380 15.26 9.57 -19.21
N LEU A 381 16.27 8.74 -19.41
CA LEU A 381 17.60 9.14 -19.86
C LEU A 381 17.77 8.67 -21.30
N PRO A 382 18.11 9.56 -22.25
CA PRO A 382 18.30 9.19 -23.65
C PRO A 382 19.32 8.06 -23.81
N GLY A 383 18.96 7.04 -24.58
CA GLY A 383 19.82 5.89 -24.87
C GLY A 383 20.05 4.91 -23.70
N LYS A 384 19.44 5.13 -22.54
CA LYS A 384 19.59 4.24 -21.35
C LYS A 384 18.28 3.47 -21.09
N GLN A 385 18.41 2.18 -20.82
CA GLN A 385 17.27 1.37 -20.38
C GLN A 385 17.02 1.55 -18.88
N PRO A 386 15.80 1.86 -18.43
CA PRO A 386 15.50 2.10 -17.02
C PRO A 386 15.91 0.96 -16.09
N ALA A 387 15.75 -0.31 -16.52
CA ALA A 387 16.13 -1.47 -15.72
C ALA A 387 17.65 -1.54 -15.49
N GLU A 388 18.47 -1.26 -16.51
CA GLU A 388 19.93 -1.23 -16.41
C GLU A 388 20.41 -0.09 -15.52
N VAL A 389 19.74 1.08 -15.61
CA VAL A 389 20.05 2.22 -14.73
C VAL A 389 19.80 1.83 -13.27
N PHE A 390 18.66 1.18 -12.96
CA PHE A 390 18.38 0.76 -11.59
C PHE A 390 19.28 -0.35 -11.07
N GLN A 391 19.69 -1.27 -11.94
CA GLN A 391 20.68 -2.27 -11.54
C GLN A 391 21.97 -1.59 -11.08
N LYS A 392 22.49 -0.64 -11.88
CA LYS A 392 23.71 0.11 -11.53
C LYS A 392 23.52 1.00 -10.30
N LEU A 393 22.37 1.70 -10.17
CA LEU A 393 22.08 2.51 -9.00
C LEU A 393 22.10 1.65 -7.72
N TYR A 394 21.55 0.44 -7.77
CA TYR A 394 21.52 -0.45 -6.62
C TYR A 394 22.89 -1.06 -6.32
N GLU A 395 23.57 -1.64 -7.30
CA GLU A 395 24.81 -2.37 -7.11
C GLU A 395 26.00 -1.46 -6.76
N VAL A 396 26.06 -0.26 -7.40
CA VAL A 396 27.21 0.64 -7.24
C VAL A 396 26.96 1.72 -6.18
N HIS A 397 25.72 2.20 -6.09
CA HIS A 397 25.40 3.37 -5.25
C HIS A 397 24.48 3.06 -4.06
N GLY A 398 23.99 1.81 -3.94
CA GLY A 398 23.05 1.43 -2.88
C GLY A 398 21.70 2.19 -2.97
N ILE A 399 21.23 2.51 -4.18
CA ILE A 399 20.00 3.28 -4.41
C ILE A 399 18.94 2.36 -5.00
N ALA A 400 17.84 2.15 -4.27
CA ALA A 400 16.73 1.31 -4.68
C ALA A 400 15.55 2.15 -5.18
N GLY A 401 15.10 1.91 -6.40
CA GLY A 401 13.92 2.49 -7.04
C GLY A 401 13.22 1.46 -7.94
N ALA A 402 12.55 1.88 -8.99
CA ALA A 402 11.87 0.97 -9.92
C ALA A 402 11.89 1.47 -11.37
N SER A 403 11.83 0.52 -12.32
CA SER A 403 11.81 0.80 -13.77
C SER A 403 10.39 0.95 -14.35
N SER A 404 9.39 1.26 -13.52
CA SER A 404 8.00 1.38 -13.95
C SER A 404 7.70 2.74 -14.59
N GLY A 405 7.36 2.74 -15.87
CA GLY A 405 7.09 3.96 -16.64
C GLY A 405 8.33 4.78 -17.02
N GLY A 406 9.52 4.32 -16.65
CA GLY A 406 10.80 4.98 -16.78
C GLY A 406 11.65 4.75 -15.54
N ILE A 407 12.59 5.64 -15.26
CA ILE A 407 13.35 5.65 -14.00
C ILE A 407 12.46 6.29 -12.94
N ARG A 408 11.79 5.45 -12.11
CA ARG A 408 10.85 5.89 -11.08
C ARG A 408 11.51 6.03 -9.73
N LEU A 409 11.48 7.22 -9.19
CA LEU A 409 11.99 7.59 -7.88
C LEU A 409 10.81 8.07 -7.02
N SER A 410 10.59 7.46 -5.88
CA SER A 410 9.48 7.79 -4.99
C SER A 410 9.97 7.92 -3.55
N PRO A 411 10.47 9.12 -3.18
CA PRO A 411 10.96 9.41 -1.83
C PRO A 411 9.81 9.47 -0.82
N HIS A 412 10.13 9.17 0.44
CA HIS A 412 9.20 9.28 1.55
C HIS A 412 9.86 9.94 2.76
N ILE A 413 9.15 10.03 3.90
CA ILE A 413 9.62 10.71 5.14
C ILE A 413 10.91 10.12 5.72
N TYR A 414 11.32 8.93 5.33
CA TYR A 414 12.60 8.32 5.68
C TYR A 414 13.76 8.71 4.75
N ASN A 415 13.51 9.61 3.79
CA ASN A 415 14.55 10.19 2.94
C ASN A 415 14.89 11.62 3.36
N THR A 416 16.14 11.99 3.15
CA THR A 416 16.69 13.30 3.49
C THR A 416 17.10 14.07 2.23
N LEU A 417 17.36 15.38 2.35
CA LEU A 417 17.87 16.16 1.23
C LEU A 417 19.26 15.66 0.78
N SER A 418 20.09 15.16 1.74
CA SER A 418 21.36 14.53 1.42
C SER A 418 21.21 13.25 0.59
N ASP A 419 20.16 12.46 0.81
CA ASP A 419 19.85 11.31 -0.04
C ASP A 419 19.57 11.77 -1.48
N LEU A 420 18.84 12.90 -1.67
CA LEU A 420 18.54 13.44 -3.00
C LEU A 420 19.81 13.91 -3.74
N ASP A 421 20.78 14.46 -3.03
CA ASP A 421 22.07 14.82 -3.63
C ASP A 421 22.80 13.60 -4.16
N LYS A 422 22.92 12.54 -3.35
CA LYS A 422 23.57 11.28 -3.76
C LYS A 422 22.90 10.65 -4.98
N ILE A 423 21.55 10.67 -5.03
CA ILE A 423 20.78 10.13 -6.16
C ILE A 423 21.06 10.90 -7.43
N THR A 424 21.03 12.24 -7.34
CA THR A 424 21.22 13.07 -8.55
C THR A 424 22.65 13.03 -9.04
N ASP A 425 23.64 12.88 -8.14
CA ASP A 425 25.04 12.66 -8.53
C ASP A 425 25.23 11.30 -9.22
N ALA A 426 24.61 10.24 -8.69
CA ALA A 426 24.64 8.92 -9.30
C ALA A 426 23.95 8.91 -10.69
N LEU A 427 22.80 9.58 -10.82
CA LEU A 427 22.11 9.71 -12.11
C LEU A 427 22.96 10.50 -13.14
N ALA A 428 23.63 11.57 -12.71
CA ALA A 428 24.50 12.34 -13.57
C ALA A 428 25.67 11.50 -14.09
N ALA A 429 26.30 10.69 -13.23
CA ALA A 429 27.37 9.76 -13.61
C ALA A 429 26.90 8.67 -14.58
N LEU A 430 25.66 8.21 -14.49
CA LEU A 430 25.08 7.18 -15.37
C LEU A 430 24.53 7.77 -16.68
N ALA A 431 24.31 9.06 -16.76
CA ALA A 431 23.76 9.75 -17.91
C ALA A 431 24.81 10.12 -18.98
N VAL A 432 26.10 9.96 -18.64
CA VAL A 432 27.25 10.11 -19.57
C VAL A 432 27.46 8.84 -20.45
#